data_b4570078bf7702be5122076199887ea1
#
_entry.id   b4570078bf7702be5122076199887ea1
#
_cell.length_a   1.000
_cell.length_b   1.000
_cell.length_c   1.000
_cell.angle_alpha   90.00
_cell.angle_beta   90.00
_cell.angle_gamma   90.00
#
_symmetry.space_group_name_H-M   'P 1'
#
loop_
_entity.id
_entity.type
_entity.pdbx_description
1 polymer ?
#
loop_
_entity_poly.entity_id
_entity_poly.type
_entity_poly.pdbx_seq_one_letter_code
_entity_poly.pdbx_strand_id
1 'polypeptide(L)'
;MNGPIRKNHPLIKIINNSLIDLPSPSNLSIWWNFGSLLGLCLIIQLITGIFLAMHYTADITLAFSSVSHICRDVNYGWLLRNIHANSASFFFICLYCHIGRGIYYGSYINQETWNIGVILFLITMITAFVGYVLPWGQMSFWAATVITNLASAIPYIGTSLVQWIWGGFSVDNATLTRFFTFHFLFPFIIAALSIIHLLFLHQTGSNNPTGLNSNIDKTPFHVYFSTKDTVGFLILLTGIMSLALLAPTALNDPENFIPANPLVTPTHIQPEWYFLFAYAILRSIPNKLGGVIALVAAILVWFLVPITHTSWNQSSSFRPLSQISFWSLIATFLILTWIGSQPVEEPFILIGQISSTIYFLLFITISPLISLLENKLLL
;
A
#
# COMPACT_ATOMS: atom_id res chain seq x y z
N MET A 1 -2.47 19.34 44.08
CA MET A 1 -3.63 19.29 43.15
C MET A 1 -3.68 17.89 42.52
N ASN A 2 -4.63 17.09 42.97
CA ASN A 2 -4.77 15.70 42.48
C ASN A 2 -5.73 15.65 41.28
N GLY A 3 -5.27 16.12 40.14
CA GLY A 3 -6.00 15.91 38.88
C GLY A 3 -5.92 14.43 38.43
N PRO A 4 -6.77 14.00 37.45
CA PRO A 4 -6.77 12.62 36.96
C PRO A 4 -5.38 12.21 36.47
N ILE A 5 -4.95 10.99 36.80
CA ILE A 5 -3.63 10.43 36.45
C ILE A 5 -3.34 10.51 34.94
N ARG A 6 -4.39 10.36 34.10
CA ARG A 6 -4.27 10.44 32.63
C ARG A 6 -3.80 11.80 32.11
N LYS A 7 -3.97 12.89 32.92
CA LYS A 7 -3.56 14.24 32.57
C LYS A 7 -2.23 14.66 33.19
N ASN A 8 -1.79 13.96 34.23
CA ASN A 8 -0.63 14.34 35.02
C ASN A 8 0.59 13.42 34.83
N HIS A 9 0.38 12.11 34.61
CA HIS A 9 1.49 11.19 34.42
C HIS A 9 2.12 11.37 33.02
N PRO A 10 3.44 11.56 32.89
CA PRO A 10 4.10 11.91 31.63
C PRO A 10 3.75 11.00 30.44
N LEU A 11 3.85 9.68 30.65
CA LEU A 11 3.56 8.71 29.57
C LEU A 11 2.07 8.58 29.26
N ILE A 12 1.22 8.53 30.29
CA ILE A 12 -0.23 8.39 30.11
C ILE A 12 -0.82 9.67 29.46
N LYS A 13 -0.26 10.84 29.77
CA LYS A 13 -0.62 12.10 29.15
C LYS A 13 -0.41 12.11 27.63
N ILE A 14 0.63 11.44 27.12
CA ILE A 14 0.88 11.31 25.68
C ILE A 14 -0.29 10.54 25.04
N ILE A 15 -0.65 9.40 25.62
CA ILE A 15 -1.78 8.59 25.13
C ILE A 15 -3.09 9.36 25.24
N ASN A 16 -3.32 10.03 26.36
CA ASN A 16 -4.52 10.85 26.57
C ASN A 16 -4.67 11.93 25.48
N ASN A 17 -3.60 12.65 25.19
CA ASN A 17 -3.64 13.75 24.22
C ASN A 17 -3.75 13.28 22.77
N SER A 18 -3.31 12.03 22.48
CA SER A 18 -3.31 11.48 21.14
C SER A 18 -4.56 10.64 20.80
N LEU A 19 -5.23 10.05 21.82
CA LEU A 19 -6.29 9.05 21.59
C LEU A 19 -7.57 9.29 22.44
N ILE A 20 -7.52 10.17 23.45
CA ILE A 20 -8.67 10.38 24.33
C ILE A 20 -9.21 11.80 24.17
N ASP A 21 -8.45 12.80 24.63
CA ASP A 21 -8.87 14.21 24.62
C ASP A 21 -8.51 14.91 23.29
N LEU A 22 -8.04 14.18 22.26
CA LEU A 22 -7.69 14.74 20.94
C LEU A 22 -8.91 15.40 20.30
N PRO A 23 -8.88 16.73 20.03
CA PRO A 23 -9.98 17.40 19.35
C PRO A 23 -10.11 16.93 17.91
N SER A 24 -11.23 16.32 17.56
CA SER A 24 -11.50 15.77 16.24
C SER A 24 -12.75 16.39 15.62
N PRO A 25 -12.79 16.65 14.30
CA PRO A 25 -13.98 17.14 13.61
C PRO A 25 -15.19 16.24 13.88
N SER A 26 -16.35 16.80 14.19
CA SER A 26 -17.57 16.03 14.52
C SER A 26 -18.14 15.28 13.34
N ASN A 27 -17.88 15.73 12.10
CA ASN A 27 -18.45 15.26 10.84
C ASN A 27 -17.60 14.23 10.09
N LEU A 28 -16.62 13.56 10.72
CA LEU A 28 -15.80 12.54 10.07
C LEU A 28 -16.67 11.36 9.58
N SER A 29 -16.50 11.00 8.30
CA SER A 29 -17.16 9.84 7.68
C SER A 29 -16.37 8.54 7.91
N ILE A 30 -16.88 7.42 7.40
CA ILE A 30 -16.19 6.11 7.46
C ILE A 30 -14.82 6.13 6.76
N TRP A 31 -14.60 7.00 5.80
CA TRP A 31 -13.33 7.13 5.09
C TRP A 31 -12.16 7.53 6.00
N TRP A 32 -12.43 8.12 7.16
CA TRP A 32 -11.38 8.45 8.15
C TRP A 32 -10.95 7.26 9.00
N ASN A 33 -11.74 6.17 9.04
CA ASN A 33 -11.35 4.95 9.72
C ASN A 33 -10.18 4.21 9.06
N PHE A 34 -9.92 4.42 7.76
CA PHE A 34 -8.88 3.68 7.04
C PHE A 34 -7.47 3.89 7.60
N GLY A 35 -7.18 5.00 8.28
CA GLY A 35 -5.91 5.20 8.99
C GLY A 35 -5.74 4.25 10.18
N SER A 36 -6.76 4.13 11.03
CA SER A 36 -6.74 3.19 12.18
C SER A 36 -6.80 1.73 11.73
N LEU A 37 -7.52 1.42 10.63
CA LEU A 37 -7.54 0.10 10.01
C LEU A 37 -6.17 -0.32 9.50
N LEU A 38 -5.39 0.60 8.91
CA LEU A 38 -4.01 0.36 8.51
C LEU A 38 -3.11 0.06 9.71
N GLY A 39 -3.30 0.76 10.83
CA GLY A 39 -2.62 0.45 12.08
C GLY A 39 -2.92 -0.98 12.57
N LEU A 40 -4.19 -1.40 12.50
CA LEU A 40 -4.58 -2.78 12.85
C LEU A 40 -3.95 -3.79 11.88
N CYS A 41 -3.99 -3.54 10.56
CA CYS A 41 -3.33 -4.41 9.59
C CYS A 41 -1.84 -4.56 9.89
N LEU A 42 -1.13 -3.46 10.21
CA LEU A 42 0.28 -3.51 10.56
C LEU A 42 0.54 -4.36 11.81
N ILE A 43 -0.28 -4.23 12.84
CA ILE A 43 -0.19 -5.04 14.06
C ILE A 43 -0.39 -6.53 13.73
N ILE A 44 -1.41 -6.86 12.93
CA ILE A 44 -1.66 -8.24 12.50
C ILE A 44 -0.46 -8.80 11.73
N GLN A 45 0.09 -8.05 10.78
CA GLN A 45 1.23 -8.47 9.98
C GLN A 45 2.50 -8.66 10.84
N LEU A 46 2.76 -7.76 11.79
CA LEU A 46 3.89 -7.89 12.71
C LEU A 46 3.75 -9.12 13.60
N ILE A 47 2.60 -9.30 14.24
CA ILE A 47 2.39 -10.45 15.16
C ILE A 47 2.47 -11.77 14.39
N THR A 48 1.71 -11.91 13.31
CA THR A 48 1.72 -13.15 12.53
C THR A 48 3.10 -13.42 11.91
N GLY A 49 3.79 -12.37 11.42
CA GLY A 49 5.12 -12.47 10.84
C GLY A 49 6.19 -12.92 11.84
N ILE A 50 6.18 -12.42 13.07
CA ILE A 50 7.10 -12.85 14.13
C ILE A 50 6.91 -14.34 14.43
N PHE A 51 5.67 -14.81 14.57
CA PHE A 51 5.42 -16.23 14.83
C PHE A 51 5.80 -17.12 13.64
N LEU A 52 5.55 -16.67 12.39
CA LEU A 52 5.98 -17.39 11.19
C LEU A 52 7.51 -17.47 11.10
N ALA A 53 8.22 -16.40 11.44
CA ALA A 53 9.68 -16.34 11.41
C ALA A 53 10.35 -17.34 12.40
N MET A 54 9.65 -17.75 13.46
CA MET A 54 10.16 -18.74 14.41
C MET A 54 10.33 -20.15 13.79
N HIS A 55 9.62 -20.43 12.70
CA HIS A 55 9.59 -21.75 12.05
C HIS A 55 10.07 -21.71 10.60
N TYR A 56 10.23 -20.53 10.02
CA TYR A 56 10.67 -20.36 8.65
C TYR A 56 12.19 -20.46 8.52
N THR A 57 12.68 -21.11 7.47
CA THR A 57 14.11 -21.21 7.16
C THR A 57 14.39 -20.55 5.81
N ALA A 58 15.23 -19.51 5.81
CA ALA A 58 15.60 -18.75 4.61
C ALA A 58 16.75 -19.46 3.85
N ASP A 59 16.47 -20.63 3.30
CA ASP A 59 17.38 -21.44 2.50
C ASP A 59 16.61 -22.03 1.32
N ILE A 60 17.16 -21.97 0.09
CA ILE A 60 16.46 -22.38 -1.14
C ILE A 60 16.04 -23.86 -1.15
N THR A 61 16.72 -24.72 -0.38
CA THR A 61 16.39 -26.13 -0.25
C THR A 61 15.32 -26.40 0.82
N LEU A 62 15.13 -25.47 1.77
CA LEU A 62 14.28 -25.65 2.94
C LEU A 62 13.10 -24.65 3.00
N ALA A 63 13.15 -23.52 2.30
CA ALA A 63 12.14 -22.46 2.41
C ALA A 63 10.72 -22.98 2.11
N PHE A 64 10.52 -23.63 0.97
CA PHE A 64 9.22 -24.18 0.60
C PHE A 64 8.72 -25.24 1.57
N SER A 65 9.60 -26.16 1.99
CA SER A 65 9.26 -27.22 2.94
C SER A 65 9.00 -26.66 4.35
N SER A 66 9.71 -25.60 4.78
CA SER A 66 9.46 -24.95 6.07
C SER A 66 8.07 -24.27 6.10
N VAL A 67 7.63 -23.63 5.01
CA VAL A 67 6.26 -23.10 4.92
C VAL A 67 5.23 -24.23 4.94
N SER A 68 5.49 -25.34 4.24
CA SER A 68 4.63 -26.52 4.29
C SER A 68 4.56 -27.13 5.71
N HIS A 69 5.69 -27.20 6.41
CA HIS A 69 5.77 -27.63 7.81
C HIS A 69 4.94 -26.72 8.72
N ILE A 70 5.07 -25.40 8.59
CA ILE A 70 4.23 -24.44 9.32
C ILE A 70 2.75 -24.75 9.14
N CYS A 71 2.32 -24.98 7.90
CA CYS A 71 0.90 -25.22 7.60
C CYS A 71 0.39 -26.58 8.09
N ARG A 72 1.25 -27.62 8.19
CA ARG A 72 0.83 -29.00 8.47
C ARG A 72 1.08 -29.42 9.91
N ASP A 73 2.22 -29.05 10.47
CA ASP A 73 2.74 -29.64 11.70
C ASP A 73 2.74 -28.68 12.88
N VAL A 74 2.84 -27.35 12.63
CA VAL A 74 2.83 -26.35 13.70
C VAL A 74 1.39 -26.07 14.15
N ASN A 75 1.12 -26.13 15.44
CA ASN A 75 -0.20 -25.81 15.99
C ASN A 75 -0.70 -24.43 15.56
N TYR A 76 -1.86 -24.39 14.86
CA TYR A 76 -2.42 -23.17 14.27
C TYR A 76 -1.53 -22.47 13.24
N GLY A 77 -0.43 -23.08 12.79
CA GLY A 77 0.48 -22.49 11.80
C GLY A 77 -0.22 -22.20 10.48
N TRP A 78 -1.11 -23.08 10.01
CA TRP A 78 -1.95 -22.83 8.84
C TRP A 78 -2.80 -21.57 8.98
N LEU A 79 -3.36 -21.30 10.16
CA LEU A 79 -4.18 -20.13 10.41
C LEU A 79 -3.32 -18.86 10.39
N LEU A 80 -2.18 -18.85 11.08
CA LEU A 80 -1.25 -17.73 11.07
C LEU A 80 -0.73 -17.41 9.67
N ARG A 81 -0.37 -18.44 8.90
CA ARG A 81 0.09 -18.28 7.50
C ARG A 81 -1.03 -17.70 6.62
N ASN A 82 -2.27 -18.19 6.75
CA ASN A 82 -3.40 -17.70 5.98
C ASN A 82 -3.81 -16.27 6.36
N ILE A 83 -3.80 -15.94 7.65
CA ILE A 83 -4.01 -14.56 8.10
C ILE A 83 -2.94 -13.64 7.55
N HIS A 84 -1.66 -14.01 7.65
CA HIS A 84 -0.55 -13.19 7.15
C HIS A 84 -0.66 -12.92 5.66
N ALA A 85 -0.91 -13.93 4.84
CA ALA A 85 -1.05 -13.78 3.40
C ALA A 85 -2.29 -12.95 3.00
N ASN A 86 -3.46 -13.23 3.59
CA ASN A 86 -4.69 -12.55 3.20
C ASN A 86 -4.77 -11.12 3.77
N SER A 87 -4.26 -10.89 4.99
CA SER A 87 -4.25 -9.52 5.54
C SER A 87 -3.33 -8.57 4.78
N ALA A 88 -2.34 -9.05 4.01
CA ALA A 88 -1.58 -8.22 3.07
C ALA A 88 -2.50 -7.59 2.02
N SER A 89 -3.43 -8.35 1.44
CA SER A 89 -4.44 -7.81 0.50
C SER A 89 -5.34 -6.77 1.16
N PHE A 90 -5.81 -7.01 2.39
CA PHE A 90 -6.60 -6.02 3.13
C PHE A 90 -5.79 -4.77 3.48
N PHE A 91 -4.50 -4.92 3.75
CA PHE A 91 -3.60 -3.78 3.97
C PHE A 91 -3.60 -2.87 2.73
N PHE A 92 -3.43 -3.42 1.51
CA PHE A 92 -3.45 -2.65 0.27
C PHE A 92 -4.83 -2.09 -0.06
N ILE A 93 -5.94 -2.80 0.19
CA ILE A 93 -7.30 -2.25 0.06
C ILE A 93 -7.44 -1.01 0.96
N CYS A 94 -7.05 -1.11 2.23
CA CYS A 94 -7.09 0.02 3.15
C CYS A 94 -6.16 1.16 2.71
N LEU A 95 -4.96 0.87 2.17
CA LEU A 95 -4.03 1.88 1.64
C LEU A 95 -4.66 2.65 0.48
N TYR A 96 -5.22 1.97 -0.51
CA TYR A 96 -5.85 2.63 -1.66
C TYR A 96 -7.07 3.47 -1.25
N CYS A 97 -7.90 2.97 -0.34
CA CYS A 97 -9.01 3.74 0.21
C CYS A 97 -8.52 4.98 1.00
N HIS A 98 -7.46 4.82 1.78
CA HIS A 98 -6.84 5.90 2.56
C HIS A 98 -6.24 7.00 1.67
N ILE A 99 -5.52 6.61 0.61
CA ILE A 99 -4.94 7.53 -0.37
C ILE A 99 -6.05 8.21 -1.18
N GLY A 100 -7.02 7.43 -1.67
CA GLY A 100 -8.16 7.96 -2.42
C GLY A 100 -8.96 8.98 -1.60
N ARG A 101 -9.20 8.71 -0.30
CA ARG A 101 -9.78 9.69 0.62
C ARG A 101 -8.94 10.97 0.69
N GLY A 102 -7.61 10.82 0.78
CA GLY A 102 -6.69 11.95 0.81
C GLY A 102 -6.76 12.82 -0.45
N ILE A 103 -6.89 12.19 -1.62
CA ILE A 103 -7.02 12.88 -2.92
C ILE A 103 -8.40 13.55 -3.02
N TYR A 104 -9.49 12.84 -2.73
CA TYR A 104 -10.86 13.35 -2.88
C TYR A 104 -11.16 14.54 -1.98
N TYR A 105 -10.77 14.45 -0.71
CA TYR A 105 -11.05 15.47 0.30
C TYR A 105 -9.92 16.48 0.49
N GLY A 106 -8.84 16.40 -0.29
CA GLY A 106 -7.75 17.36 -0.25
C GLY A 106 -6.86 17.27 0.99
N SER A 107 -6.81 16.12 1.67
CA SER A 107 -5.96 15.94 2.88
C SER A 107 -4.47 16.08 2.57
N TYR A 108 -4.05 15.93 1.30
CA TYR A 108 -2.69 16.09 0.82
C TYR A 108 -2.13 17.51 1.00
N ILE A 109 -2.96 18.50 1.29
CA ILE A 109 -2.50 19.87 1.59
C ILE A 109 -1.59 19.88 2.83
N ASN A 110 -1.77 18.94 3.75
CA ASN A 110 -0.81 18.68 4.83
C ASN A 110 0.40 17.93 4.24
N GLN A 111 1.31 18.66 3.60
CA GLN A 111 2.40 18.12 2.78
C GLN A 111 3.29 17.14 3.53
N GLU A 112 3.69 17.44 4.77
CA GLU A 112 4.55 16.58 5.58
C GLU A 112 3.87 15.23 5.83
N THR A 113 2.61 15.24 6.24
CA THR A 113 1.82 14.04 6.47
C THR A 113 1.66 13.24 5.18
N TRP A 114 1.34 13.90 4.07
CA TRP A 114 1.19 13.27 2.77
C TRP A 114 2.48 12.63 2.28
N ASN A 115 3.58 13.37 2.33
CA ASN A 115 4.87 12.89 1.82
C ASN A 115 5.39 11.68 2.60
N ILE A 116 5.27 11.68 3.93
CA ILE A 116 5.59 10.48 4.73
C ILE A 116 4.64 9.32 4.36
N GLY A 117 3.37 9.61 4.08
CA GLY A 117 2.42 8.60 3.60
C GLY A 117 2.86 7.94 2.28
N VAL A 118 3.36 8.72 1.31
CA VAL A 118 3.88 8.17 0.04
C VAL A 118 5.14 7.33 0.28
N ILE A 119 6.03 7.74 1.18
CA ILE A 119 7.20 6.95 1.58
C ILE A 119 6.77 5.64 2.24
N LEU A 120 5.79 5.68 3.16
CA LEU A 120 5.20 4.50 3.79
C LEU A 120 4.64 3.53 2.74
N PHE A 121 3.92 4.03 1.74
CA PHE A 121 3.40 3.21 0.65
C PHE A 121 4.52 2.51 -0.13
N LEU A 122 5.58 3.23 -0.51
CA LEU A 122 6.75 2.66 -1.20
C LEU A 122 7.41 1.54 -0.39
N ILE A 123 7.66 1.77 0.90
CA ILE A 123 8.29 0.76 1.76
C ILE A 123 7.35 -0.44 1.96
N THR A 124 6.04 -0.22 2.06
CA THR A 124 5.05 -1.30 2.16
C THR A 124 5.03 -2.15 0.88
N MET A 125 5.11 -1.52 -0.31
CA MET A 125 5.23 -2.25 -1.58
C MET A 125 6.49 -3.14 -1.60
N ILE A 126 7.64 -2.58 -1.25
CA ILE A 126 8.90 -3.35 -1.19
C ILE A 126 8.78 -4.49 -0.16
N THR A 127 8.22 -4.21 1.01
CA THR A 127 8.00 -5.22 2.06
C THR A 127 7.14 -6.38 1.55
N ALA A 128 6.03 -6.09 0.88
CA ALA A 128 5.14 -7.10 0.34
C ALA A 128 5.82 -7.91 -0.77
N PHE A 129 6.56 -7.25 -1.66
CA PHE A 129 7.30 -7.91 -2.73
C PHE A 129 8.35 -8.88 -2.19
N VAL A 130 9.23 -8.45 -1.31
CA VAL A 130 10.27 -9.34 -0.75
C VAL A 130 9.65 -10.46 0.10
N GLY A 131 8.48 -10.22 0.74
CA GLY A 131 7.73 -11.23 1.49
C GLY A 131 7.11 -12.31 0.60
N TYR A 132 6.61 -11.92 -0.57
CA TYR A 132 6.04 -12.87 -1.55
C TYR A 132 7.09 -13.84 -2.10
N VAL A 133 8.36 -13.47 -2.10
CA VAL A 133 9.46 -14.32 -2.54
C VAL A 133 9.80 -15.42 -1.53
N LEU A 134 9.54 -15.21 -0.24
CA LEU A 134 10.02 -16.10 0.83
C LEU A 134 9.52 -17.55 0.76
N PRO A 135 8.26 -17.86 0.34
CA PRO A 135 7.81 -19.24 0.21
C PRO A 135 8.61 -20.09 -0.80
N TRP A 136 9.34 -19.44 -1.69
CA TRP A 136 10.17 -20.06 -2.73
C TRP A 136 9.39 -21.01 -3.63
N GLY A 137 8.17 -20.58 -3.99
CA GLY A 137 7.37 -21.21 -5.03
C GLY A 137 7.75 -20.70 -6.42
N GLN A 138 7.10 -21.24 -7.48
CA GLN A 138 7.35 -20.84 -8.86
C GLN A 138 7.17 -19.32 -9.07
N MET A 139 6.07 -18.75 -8.59
CA MET A 139 5.84 -17.31 -8.72
C MET A 139 6.78 -16.48 -7.84
N SER A 140 7.20 -16.99 -6.68
CA SER A 140 8.21 -16.35 -5.82
C SER A 140 9.52 -16.14 -6.57
N PHE A 141 10.06 -17.22 -7.18
CA PHE A 141 11.33 -17.20 -7.89
C PHE A 141 11.26 -16.36 -9.18
N TRP A 142 10.25 -16.59 -10.01
CA TRP A 142 10.14 -15.92 -11.30
C TRP A 142 9.76 -14.44 -11.17
N ALA A 143 8.91 -14.09 -10.19
CA ALA A 143 8.64 -12.68 -9.89
C ALA A 143 9.90 -11.94 -9.39
N ALA A 144 10.69 -12.58 -8.51
CA ALA A 144 11.97 -12.01 -8.09
C ALA A 144 12.91 -11.80 -9.29
N THR A 145 13.04 -12.79 -10.16
CA THR A 145 13.90 -12.73 -11.35
C THR A 145 13.49 -11.58 -12.27
N VAL A 146 12.20 -11.45 -12.59
CA VAL A 146 11.69 -10.43 -13.52
C VAL A 146 11.83 -9.04 -12.92
N ILE A 147 11.33 -8.82 -11.70
CA ILE A 147 11.27 -7.48 -11.10
C ILE A 147 12.66 -6.95 -10.78
N THR A 148 13.55 -7.75 -10.22
CA THR A 148 14.90 -7.28 -9.90
C THR A 148 15.74 -7.04 -11.16
N ASN A 149 15.52 -7.85 -12.22
CA ASN A 149 16.18 -7.63 -13.51
C ASN A 149 15.73 -6.34 -14.23
N LEU A 150 14.65 -5.69 -13.81
CA LEU A 150 14.28 -4.37 -14.34
C LEU A 150 15.39 -3.34 -14.09
N ALA A 151 16.12 -3.44 -12.99
CA ALA A 151 17.23 -2.55 -12.68
C ALA A 151 18.36 -2.61 -13.72
N SER A 152 18.50 -3.70 -14.51
CA SER A 152 19.49 -3.79 -15.59
C SER A 152 19.25 -2.81 -16.76
N ALA A 153 18.06 -2.16 -16.80
CA ALA A 153 17.76 -1.12 -17.76
C ALA A 153 18.51 0.20 -17.46
N ILE A 154 19.02 0.39 -16.25
CA ILE A 154 19.76 1.60 -15.87
C ILE A 154 21.10 1.62 -16.60
N PRO A 155 21.40 2.67 -17.40
CA PRO A 155 22.63 2.74 -18.14
C PRO A 155 23.87 2.65 -17.25
N TYR A 156 24.92 2.01 -17.74
CA TYR A 156 26.23 1.82 -17.13
C TYR A 156 26.28 0.95 -15.87
N ILE A 157 25.40 1.16 -14.90
CA ILE A 157 25.44 0.47 -13.59
C ILE A 157 24.42 -0.65 -13.45
N GLY A 158 23.46 -0.77 -14.36
CA GLY A 158 22.28 -1.63 -14.19
C GLY A 158 22.62 -3.11 -13.96
N THR A 159 23.55 -3.67 -14.75
CA THR A 159 23.96 -5.07 -14.58
C THR A 159 24.66 -5.30 -13.23
N SER A 160 25.56 -4.41 -12.84
CA SER A 160 26.24 -4.49 -11.54
C SER A 160 25.25 -4.35 -10.37
N LEU A 161 24.24 -3.48 -10.52
CA LEU A 161 23.19 -3.32 -9.53
C LEU A 161 22.35 -4.58 -9.38
N VAL A 162 21.98 -5.22 -10.48
CA VAL A 162 21.23 -6.49 -10.46
C VAL A 162 22.06 -7.59 -9.76
N GLN A 163 23.31 -7.74 -10.12
CA GLN A 163 24.22 -8.71 -9.47
C GLN A 163 24.39 -8.42 -7.97
N TRP A 164 24.45 -7.15 -7.60
CA TRP A 164 24.50 -6.75 -6.20
C TRP A 164 23.20 -7.11 -5.46
N ILE A 165 22.01 -6.88 -6.04
CA ILE A 165 20.72 -7.27 -5.49
C ILE A 165 20.64 -8.78 -5.30
N TRP A 166 21.03 -9.55 -6.34
CA TRP A 166 21.00 -11.02 -6.29
C TRP A 166 22.06 -11.60 -5.34
N GLY A 167 23.20 -10.91 -5.18
CA GLY A 167 24.36 -11.44 -4.46
C GLY A 167 25.15 -12.48 -5.24
N GLY A 168 24.99 -12.48 -6.57
CA GLY A 168 25.57 -13.42 -7.51
C GLY A 168 25.09 -13.12 -8.92
N PHE A 169 25.18 -14.10 -9.82
CA PHE A 169 24.83 -13.94 -11.23
C PHE A 169 23.38 -14.34 -11.56
N SER A 170 22.65 -14.86 -10.59
CA SER A 170 21.25 -15.25 -10.70
C SER A 170 20.54 -15.07 -9.37
N VAL A 171 19.20 -15.11 -9.39
CA VAL A 171 18.38 -15.24 -8.18
C VAL A 171 18.67 -16.60 -7.55
N ASP A 172 19.15 -16.62 -6.31
CA ASP A 172 19.60 -17.82 -5.61
C ASP A 172 19.53 -17.61 -4.09
N ASN A 173 20.17 -18.46 -3.33
CA ASN A 173 20.17 -18.47 -1.85
C ASN A 173 20.55 -17.11 -1.26
N ALA A 174 21.57 -16.43 -1.81
CA ALA A 174 21.96 -15.09 -1.38
C ALA A 174 20.84 -14.06 -1.54
N THR A 175 20.03 -14.18 -2.59
CA THR A 175 18.85 -13.33 -2.80
C THR A 175 17.79 -13.60 -1.74
N LEU A 176 17.48 -14.88 -1.50
CA LEU A 176 16.46 -15.28 -0.54
C LEU A 176 16.78 -14.80 0.88
N THR A 177 18.03 -14.99 1.32
CA THR A 177 18.45 -14.56 2.67
C THR A 177 18.39 -13.04 2.85
N ARG A 178 18.77 -12.26 1.83
CA ARG A 178 18.62 -10.80 1.84
C ARG A 178 17.18 -10.37 1.91
N PHE A 179 16.30 -11.00 1.13
CA PHE A 179 14.89 -10.69 1.09
C PHE A 179 14.21 -11.03 2.42
N PHE A 180 14.58 -12.13 3.06
CA PHE A 180 14.12 -12.43 4.41
C PHE A 180 14.54 -11.34 5.41
N THR A 181 15.80 -10.91 5.36
CA THR A 181 16.30 -9.85 6.23
C THR A 181 15.52 -8.54 6.05
N PHE A 182 15.29 -8.12 4.80
CA PHE A 182 14.54 -6.90 4.53
C PHE A 182 13.06 -7.03 4.87
N HIS A 183 12.44 -8.20 4.60
CA HIS A 183 11.04 -8.44 4.98
C HIS A 183 10.85 -8.40 6.49
N PHE A 184 11.80 -8.88 7.25
CA PHE A 184 11.76 -8.81 8.71
C PHE A 184 11.98 -7.39 9.23
N LEU A 185 12.91 -6.63 8.63
CA LEU A 185 13.30 -5.29 9.09
C LEU A 185 12.27 -4.20 8.73
N PHE A 186 11.80 -4.18 7.49
CA PHE A 186 10.97 -3.07 6.97
C PHE A 186 9.66 -2.84 7.73
N PRO A 187 8.92 -3.83 8.23
CA PRO A 187 7.74 -3.59 9.05
C PRO A 187 8.00 -2.73 10.30
N PHE A 188 9.16 -2.86 10.93
CA PHE A 188 9.54 -2.01 12.07
C PHE A 188 9.87 -0.58 11.62
N ILE A 189 10.46 -0.40 10.44
CA ILE A 189 10.64 0.93 9.82
C ILE A 189 9.28 1.54 9.48
N ILE A 190 8.35 0.77 8.92
CA ILE A 190 6.96 1.21 8.67
C ILE A 190 6.30 1.66 9.97
N ALA A 191 6.45 0.90 11.07
CA ALA A 191 5.89 1.27 12.36
C ALA A 191 6.48 2.61 12.87
N ALA A 192 7.80 2.79 12.78
CA ALA A 192 8.45 4.04 13.18
C ALA A 192 8.00 5.24 12.32
N LEU A 193 7.94 5.07 10.99
CA LEU A 193 7.46 6.11 10.09
C LEU A 193 5.97 6.40 10.27
N SER A 194 5.16 5.41 10.64
CA SER A 194 3.74 5.62 10.97
C SER A 194 3.57 6.53 12.19
N ILE A 195 4.44 6.43 13.19
CA ILE A 195 4.46 7.35 14.33
C ILE A 195 4.80 8.77 13.86
N ILE A 196 5.78 8.93 12.96
CA ILE A 196 6.14 10.23 12.39
C ILE A 196 4.97 10.79 11.55
N HIS A 197 4.30 9.96 10.76
CA HIS A 197 3.11 10.34 9.99
C HIS A 197 1.98 10.87 10.89
N LEU A 198 1.72 10.20 12.01
CA LEU A 198 0.76 10.65 13.02
C LEU A 198 1.22 11.92 13.74
N LEU A 199 2.52 12.09 14.00
CA LEU A 199 3.07 13.30 14.60
C LEU A 199 2.77 14.52 13.74
N PHE A 200 3.03 14.45 12.44
CA PHE A 200 2.68 15.52 11.51
C PHE A 200 1.17 15.75 11.40
N LEU A 201 0.38 14.67 11.37
CA LEU A 201 -1.08 14.80 11.39
C LEU A 201 -1.59 15.55 12.63
N HIS A 202 -1.03 15.29 13.80
CA HIS A 202 -1.45 15.91 15.05
C HIS A 202 -1.08 17.39 15.14
N GLN A 203 -0.12 17.89 14.37
CA GLN A 203 0.21 19.33 14.33
C GLN A 203 -0.95 20.17 13.79
N THR A 204 -1.61 19.72 12.73
CA THR A 204 -2.71 20.44 12.08
C THR A 204 -4.09 19.88 12.46
N GLY A 205 -4.14 18.63 12.93
CA GLY A 205 -5.36 17.86 13.12
C GLY A 205 -5.88 17.24 11.84
N SER A 206 -6.89 16.37 11.97
CA SER A 206 -7.53 15.72 10.83
C SER A 206 -8.33 16.71 10.00
N ASN A 207 -8.27 16.57 8.67
CA ASN A 207 -9.20 17.17 7.75
C ASN A 207 -10.61 16.60 7.95
N ASN A 208 -11.62 17.14 7.28
CA ASN A 208 -13.02 16.70 7.35
C ASN A 208 -13.65 16.64 5.93
N PRO A 209 -14.83 16.03 5.76
CA PRO A 209 -15.45 15.84 4.45
C PRO A 209 -15.75 17.14 3.69
N THR A 210 -15.95 18.25 4.38
CA THR A 210 -16.26 19.54 3.73
C THR A 210 -15.01 20.28 3.28
N GLY A 211 -13.84 19.96 3.86
CA GLY A 211 -12.60 20.72 3.64
C GLY A 211 -12.58 22.10 4.27
N LEU A 212 -13.60 22.45 5.05
CA LEU A 212 -13.69 23.71 5.79
C LEU A 212 -13.02 23.59 7.17
N ASN A 213 -12.63 24.72 7.74
CA ASN A 213 -12.05 24.75 9.07
C ASN A 213 -13.07 24.29 10.12
N SER A 214 -12.72 23.22 10.85
CA SER A 214 -13.59 22.61 11.86
C SER A 214 -13.31 23.06 13.30
N ASN A 215 -12.53 24.11 13.52
CA ASN A 215 -12.16 24.56 14.88
C ASN A 215 -13.36 24.94 15.75
N ILE A 216 -14.49 25.30 15.15
CA ILE A 216 -15.73 25.67 15.86
C ILE A 216 -16.59 24.45 16.19
N ASP A 217 -16.33 23.27 15.60
CA ASP A 217 -17.13 22.07 15.79
C ASP A 217 -16.24 20.83 15.89
N LYS A 218 -15.62 20.65 17.05
CA LYS A 218 -14.80 19.49 17.39
C LYS A 218 -15.32 18.77 18.61
N THR A 219 -15.21 17.44 18.58
CA THR A 219 -15.52 16.56 19.72
C THR A 219 -14.25 15.85 20.17
N PRO A 220 -14.15 15.37 21.42
CA PRO A 220 -13.06 14.50 21.84
C PRO A 220 -13.03 13.23 21.00
N PHE A 221 -11.86 12.71 20.70
CA PHE A 221 -11.73 11.46 19.93
C PHE A 221 -12.39 10.27 20.66
N HIS A 222 -12.11 10.09 21.92
CA HIS A 222 -12.83 9.13 22.78
C HIS A 222 -14.05 9.82 23.38
N VAL A 223 -15.26 9.30 23.31
CA VAL A 223 -15.75 7.97 22.99
C VAL A 223 -16.20 7.84 21.50
N TYR A 224 -16.36 8.93 20.79
CA TYR A 224 -17.02 8.96 19.48
C TYR A 224 -16.24 8.18 18.43
N PHE A 225 -15.00 8.58 18.15
CA PHE A 225 -14.22 7.98 17.07
C PHE A 225 -13.49 6.70 17.49
N SER A 226 -13.18 6.52 18.76
CA SER A 226 -12.71 5.24 19.27
C SER A 226 -13.74 4.12 19.12
N THR A 227 -15.04 4.41 19.37
CA THR A 227 -16.12 3.44 19.14
C THR A 227 -16.32 3.17 17.64
N LYS A 228 -16.27 4.23 16.82
CA LYS A 228 -16.38 4.11 15.36
C LYS A 228 -15.23 3.28 14.78
N ASP A 229 -14.00 3.48 15.25
CA ASP A 229 -12.84 2.68 14.87
C ASP A 229 -13.01 1.22 15.30
N THR A 230 -13.53 0.95 16.48
CA THR A 230 -13.82 -0.42 16.93
C THR A 230 -14.80 -1.15 16.01
N VAL A 231 -15.86 -0.48 15.53
CA VAL A 231 -16.77 -1.06 14.53
C VAL A 231 -16.02 -1.37 13.23
N GLY A 232 -15.15 -0.44 12.76
CA GLY A 232 -14.30 -0.68 11.60
C GLY A 232 -13.37 -1.88 11.77
N PHE A 233 -12.77 -2.03 12.96
CA PHE A 233 -11.92 -3.18 13.31
C PHE A 233 -12.67 -4.50 13.23
N LEU A 234 -13.90 -4.56 13.75
CA LEU A 234 -14.74 -5.77 13.69
C LEU A 234 -15.06 -6.15 12.23
N ILE A 235 -15.40 -5.19 11.39
CA ILE A 235 -15.67 -5.42 9.96
C ILE A 235 -14.42 -5.94 9.25
N LEU A 236 -13.27 -5.29 9.46
CA LEU A 236 -12.01 -5.70 8.86
C LEU A 236 -11.59 -7.10 9.29
N LEU A 237 -11.63 -7.39 10.58
CA LEU A 237 -11.31 -8.71 11.13
C LEU A 237 -12.24 -9.79 10.60
N THR A 238 -13.55 -9.51 10.49
CA THR A 238 -14.52 -10.42 9.87
C THR A 238 -14.12 -10.73 8.43
N GLY A 239 -13.75 -9.72 7.65
CA GLY A 239 -13.29 -9.91 6.26
C GLY A 239 -12.03 -10.76 6.17
N ILE A 240 -10.99 -10.44 6.94
CA ILE A 240 -9.73 -11.19 6.99
C ILE A 240 -9.98 -12.65 7.40
N MET A 241 -10.75 -12.86 8.48
CA MET A 241 -11.05 -14.20 8.98
C MET A 241 -11.92 -15.00 8.01
N SER A 242 -12.86 -14.35 7.31
CA SER A 242 -13.67 -15.02 6.29
C SER A 242 -12.80 -15.56 5.17
N LEU A 243 -11.85 -14.79 4.64
CA LEU A 243 -10.90 -15.29 3.64
C LEU A 243 -9.98 -16.37 4.22
N ALA A 244 -9.34 -16.11 5.36
CA ALA A 244 -8.39 -17.03 5.96
C ALA A 244 -8.97 -18.41 6.29
N LEU A 245 -10.28 -18.48 6.66
CA LEU A 245 -10.96 -19.71 7.06
C LEU A 245 -11.74 -20.39 5.91
N LEU A 246 -12.39 -19.61 5.04
CA LEU A 246 -13.32 -20.15 4.05
C LEU A 246 -12.73 -20.23 2.63
N ALA A 247 -11.81 -19.33 2.28
CA ALA A 247 -11.21 -19.26 0.95
C ALA A 247 -9.75 -18.77 1.00
N PRO A 248 -8.85 -19.44 1.73
CA PRO A 248 -7.51 -18.93 2.04
C PRO A 248 -6.62 -18.70 0.80
N THR A 249 -6.91 -19.36 -0.30
CA THR A 249 -6.12 -19.31 -1.55
C THR A 249 -6.76 -18.45 -2.65
N ALA A 250 -7.93 -17.85 -2.39
CA ALA A 250 -8.70 -17.14 -3.41
C ALA A 250 -7.98 -15.95 -4.06
N LEU A 251 -7.05 -15.33 -3.32
CA LEU A 251 -6.26 -14.18 -3.80
C LEU A 251 -4.82 -14.56 -4.16
N ASN A 252 -4.43 -15.81 -4.05
CA ASN A 252 -3.08 -16.29 -4.32
C ASN A 252 -2.97 -16.90 -5.73
N ASP A 253 -1.78 -16.82 -6.31
CA ASP A 253 -1.48 -17.49 -7.57
C ASP A 253 -1.26 -19.00 -7.32
N PRO A 254 -1.96 -19.90 -8.07
CA PRO A 254 -1.81 -21.36 -7.94
C PRO A 254 -0.39 -21.85 -8.17
N GLU A 255 0.36 -21.27 -9.10
CA GLU A 255 1.75 -21.63 -9.41
C GLU A 255 2.69 -21.46 -8.21
N ASN A 256 2.34 -20.62 -7.24
CA ASN A 256 3.16 -20.42 -6.03
C ASN A 256 3.02 -21.53 -5.00
N PHE A 257 2.13 -22.50 -5.23
CA PHE A 257 2.03 -23.77 -4.45
C PHE A 257 2.88 -24.91 -5.02
N ILE A 258 3.65 -24.64 -6.09
CA ILE A 258 4.63 -25.54 -6.70
C ILE A 258 6.02 -25.05 -6.30
N PRO A 259 6.94 -25.95 -5.82
CA PRO A 259 8.32 -25.55 -5.51
C PRO A 259 9.01 -24.87 -6.69
N ALA A 260 9.82 -23.86 -6.41
CA ALA A 260 10.55 -23.13 -7.45
C ALA A 260 11.44 -24.07 -8.30
N ASN A 261 11.29 -23.96 -9.61
CA ASN A 261 12.15 -24.64 -10.58
C ASN A 261 12.72 -23.60 -11.57
N PRO A 262 14.02 -23.30 -11.50
CA PRO A 262 14.64 -22.30 -12.38
C PRO A 262 14.71 -22.74 -13.85
N LEU A 263 14.48 -24.02 -14.16
CA LEU A 263 14.49 -24.55 -15.53
C LEU A 263 13.12 -24.56 -16.21
N VAL A 264 12.04 -24.27 -15.45
CA VAL A 264 10.66 -24.28 -15.97
C VAL A 264 10.01 -22.94 -15.70
N THR A 265 9.83 -22.15 -16.75
CA THR A 265 9.14 -20.84 -16.66
C THR A 265 7.63 -21.05 -16.63
N PRO A 266 6.88 -20.45 -15.68
CA PRO A 266 5.43 -20.43 -15.71
C PRO A 266 4.89 -19.80 -16.99
N THR A 267 3.72 -20.24 -17.43
CA THR A 267 3.09 -19.71 -18.65
C THR A 267 2.70 -18.24 -18.54
N HIS A 268 2.40 -17.79 -17.33
CA HIS A 268 2.02 -16.40 -17.06
C HIS A 268 2.67 -15.94 -15.75
N ILE A 269 3.59 -14.98 -15.86
CA ILE A 269 4.24 -14.35 -14.69
C ILE A 269 3.59 -13.01 -14.46
N GLN A 270 2.90 -12.86 -13.33
CA GLN A 270 2.26 -11.62 -12.92
C GLN A 270 2.52 -11.35 -11.42
N PRO A 271 2.57 -10.08 -11.01
CA PRO A 271 2.62 -9.74 -9.59
C PRO A 271 1.24 -9.92 -8.93
N GLU A 272 1.21 -9.85 -7.61
CA GLU A 272 -0.04 -9.79 -6.83
C GLU A 272 -0.93 -8.62 -7.29
N TRP A 273 -2.25 -8.78 -7.15
CA TRP A 273 -3.26 -7.88 -7.72
C TRP A 273 -3.03 -6.40 -7.37
N TYR A 274 -2.51 -6.11 -6.19
CA TYR A 274 -2.28 -4.75 -5.73
C TYR A 274 -1.09 -4.04 -6.42
N PHE A 275 -0.29 -4.74 -7.22
CA PHE A 275 0.78 -4.18 -8.04
C PHE A 275 0.42 -4.11 -9.53
N LEU A 276 -0.69 -4.72 -9.96
CA LEU A 276 -1.03 -4.88 -11.37
C LEU A 276 -1.18 -3.55 -12.11
N PHE A 277 -1.70 -2.49 -11.47
CA PHE A 277 -1.81 -1.17 -12.12
C PHE A 277 -0.44 -0.61 -12.55
N ALA A 278 0.56 -0.71 -11.66
CA ALA A 278 1.92 -0.24 -11.94
C ALA A 278 2.62 -1.17 -12.95
N TYR A 279 2.34 -2.47 -12.88
CA TYR A 279 2.83 -3.45 -13.84
C TYR A 279 2.23 -3.22 -15.24
N ALA A 280 0.96 -2.85 -15.35
CA ALA A 280 0.35 -2.46 -16.63
C ALA A 280 1.05 -1.21 -17.22
N ILE A 281 1.33 -0.20 -16.40
CA ILE A 281 2.07 1.00 -16.84
C ILE A 281 3.47 0.63 -17.34
N LEU A 282 4.19 -0.23 -16.62
CA LEU A 282 5.50 -0.75 -17.04
C LEU A 282 5.43 -1.37 -18.44
N ARG A 283 4.46 -2.25 -18.67
CA ARG A 283 4.31 -3.03 -19.91
C ARG A 283 3.78 -2.20 -21.10
N SER A 284 3.13 -1.07 -20.83
CA SER A 284 2.56 -0.22 -21.87
C SER A 284 3.61 0.54 -22.69
N ILE A 285 4.85 0.63 -22.21
CA ILE A 285 5.94 1.33 -22.88
C ILE A 285 6.88 0.30 -23.54
N PRO A 286 7.04 0.32 -24.89
CA PRO A 286 7.83 -0.67 -25.62
C PRO A 286 9.36 -0.44 -25.52
N ASN A 287 9.82 0.10 -24.40
CA ASN A 287 11.23 0.30 -24.08
C ASN A 287 11.46 -0.03 -22.62
N LYS A 288 12.43 -0.90 -22.31
CA LYS A 288 12.66 -1.39 -20.94
C LYS A 288 12.95 -0.26 -19.97
N LEU A 289 13.84 0.68 -20.30
CA LEU A 289 14.17 1.81 -19.45
C LEU A 289 12.96 2.74 -19.26
N GLY A 290 12.26 3.07 -20.36
CA GLY A 290 11.05 3.89 -20.31
C GLY A 290 9.96 3.26 -19.43
N GLY A 291 9.74 1.95 -19.55
CA GLY A 291 8.78 1.22 -18.71
C GLY A 291 9.15 1.28 -17.22
N VAL A 292 10.44 1.09 -16.88
CA VAL A 292 10.92 1.19 -15.49
C VAL A 292 10.73 2.61 -14.94
N ILE A 293 11.06 3.64 -15.72
CA ILE A 293 10.84 5.04 -15.32
C ILE A 293 9.35 5.28 -15.09
N ALA A 294 8.48 4.80 -15.97
CA ALA A 294 7.03 4.99 -15.83
C ALA A 294 6.45 4.25 -14.61
N LEU A 295 6.92 3.04 -14.31
CA LEU A 295 6.53 2.30 -13.11
C LEU A 295 6.88 3.09 -11.84
N VAL A 296 8.09 3.60 -11.73
CA VAL A 296 8.52 4.42 -10.59
C VAL A 296 7.74 5.73 -10.55
N ALA A 297 7.59 6.40 -11.70
CA ALA A 297 6.84 7.65 -11.82
C ALA A 297 5.36 7.49 -11.45
N ALA A 298 4.75 6.31 -11.68
CA ALA A 298 3.35 6.05 -11.32
C ALA A 298 3.06 6.24 -9.82
N ILE A 299 4.08 6.08 -8.99
CA ILE A 299 3.97 6.31 -7.53
C ILE A 299 4.54 7.68 -7.17
N LEU A 300 5.69 8.05 -7.74
CA LEU A 300 6.33 9.32 -7.42
C LEU A 300 5.48 10.54 -7.84
N VAL A 301 4.57 10.39 -8.81
CA VAL A 301 3.62 11.45 -9.20
C VAL A 301 2.74 11.92 -8.03
N TRP A 302 2.53 11.07 -7.03
CA TRP A 302 1.75 11.44 -5.84
C TRP A 302 2.42 12.53 -4.99
N PHE A 303 3.76 12.65 -5.02
CA PHE A 303 4.46 13.78 -4.41
C PHE A 303 4.15 15.12 -5.07
N LEU A 304 3.70 15.10 -6.33
CA LEU A 304 3.33 16.33 -7.05
C LEU A 304 1.92 16.82 -6.69
N VAL A 305 1.04 15.96 -6.17
CA VAL A 305 -0.36 16.31 -5.89
C VAL A 305 -0.52 17.56 -5.02
N PRO A 306 0.23 17.74 -3.91
CA PRO A 306 0.17 18.99 -3.15
C PRO A 306 0.66 20.21 -3.94
N ILE A 307 1.64 20.03 -4.82
CA ILE A 307 2.27 21.10 -5.60
C ILE A 307 1.35 21.56 -6.74
N THR A 308 0.62 20.62 -7.34
CA THR A 308 -0.32 20.88 -8.44
C THR A 308 -1.70 21.34 -7.96
N HIS A 309 -1.90 21.51 -6.66
CA HIS A 309 -3.17 22.00 -6.11
C HIS A 309 -3.41 23.46 -6.50
N THR A 310 -4.45 23.72 -7.27
CA THR A 310 -4.81 25.06 -7.78
C THR A 310 -6.19 25.54 -7.31
N SER A 311 -6.92 24.71 -6.57
CA SER A 311 -8.28 25.02 -6.13
C SER A 311 -8.31 25.94 -4.91
N TRP A 312 -9.30 26.82 -4.87
CA TRP A 312 -9.63 27.58 -3.65
C TRP A 312 -10.28 26.73 -2.55
N ASN A 313 -11.04 25.71 -2.95
CA ASN A 313 -11.68 24.78 -2.03
C ASN A 313 -10.82 23.51 -1.86
N GLN A 314 -10.55 23.14 -0.63
CA GLN A 314 -9.73 21.97 -0.31
C GLN A 314 -10.38 20.66 -0.74
N SER A 315 -11.65 20.46 -0.39
CA SER A 315 -12.39 19.23 -0.70
C SER A 315 -13.05 19.27 -2.08
N SER A 316 -13.11 18.13 -2.76
CA SER A 316 -13.90 17.97 -3.99
C SER A 316 -15.42 17.89 -3.74
N SER A 317 -15.88 17.87 -2.48
CA SER A 317 -17.30 17.70 -2.14
C SER A 317 -18.23 18.74 -2.77
N PHE A 318 -17.71 19.96 -3.01
CA PHE A 318 -18.46 21.06 -3.63
C PHE A 318 -17.97 21.39 -5.06
N ARG A 319 -17.26 20.47 -5.70
CA ARG A 319 -16.56 20.69 -6.97
C ARG A 319 -16.89 19.56 -7.95
N PRO A 320 -18.00 19.68 -8.70
CA PRO A 320 -18.53 18.58 -9.52
C PRO A 320 -17.59 18.12 -10.64
N LEU A 321 -16.84 19.03 -11.29
CA LEU A 321 -15.89 18.65 -12.32
C LEU A 321 -14.67 17.93 -11.72
N SER A 322 -14.21 18.36 -10.56
CA SER A 322 -13.16 17.67 -9.82
C SER A 322 -13.60 16.29 -9.34
N GLN A 323 -14.87 16.10 -8.99
CA GLN A 323 -15.44 14.77 -8.72
C GLN A 323 -15.37 13.87 -9.95
N ILE A 324 -15.74 14.37 -11.13
CA ILE A 324 -15.62 13.61 -12.38
C ILE A 324 -14.15 13.23 -12.65
N SER A 325 -13.21 14.16 -12.46
CA SER A 325 -11.78 13.88 -12.61
C SER A 325 -11.30 12.79 -11.65
N PHE A 326 -11.71 12.85 -10.37
CA PHE A 326 -11.37 11.83 -9.37
C PHE A 326 -11.93 10.45 -9.74
N TRP A 327 -13.21 10.36 -10.11
CA TRP A 327 -13.81 9.08 -10.50
C TRP A 327 -13.23 8.53 -11.80
N SER A 328 -12.81 9.40 -12.71
CA SER A 328 -12.05 9.00 -13.91
C SER A 328 -10.69 8.41 -13.52
N LEU A 329 -10.02 8.96 -12.49
CA LEU A 329 -8.78 8.39 -11.97
C LEU A 329 -9.01 7.00 -11.36
N ILE A 330 -10.07 6.80 -10.58
CA ILE A 330 -10.42 5.49 -10.02
C ILE A 330 -10.74 4.49 -11.13
N ALA A 331 -11.52 4.87 -12.13
CA ALA A 331 -11.81 4.01 -13.28
C ALA A 331 -10.53 3.62 -14.04
N THR A 332 -9.64 4.58 -14.28
CA THR A 332 -8.35 4.34 -14.94
C THR A 332 -7.47 3.39 -14.11
N PHE A 333 -7.40 3.56 -12.81
CA PHE A 333 -6.69 2.67 -11.90
C PHE A 333 -7.22 1.23 -11.95
N LEU A 334 -8.54 1.07 -11.96
CA LEU A 334 -9.18 -0.26 -12.04
C LEU A 334 -8.94 -0.91 -13.42
N ILE A 335 -9.02 -0.14 -14.51
CA ILE A 335 -8.70 -0.62 -15.86
C ILE A 335 -7.23 -1.06 -15.93
N LEU A 336 -6.31 -0.26 -15.42
CA LEU A 336 -4.88 -0.64 -15.37
C LEU A 336 -4.65 -1.89 -14.52
N THR A 337 -5.34 -2.04 -13.39
CA THR A 337 -5.27 -3.25 -12.57
C THR A 337 -5.74 -4.47 -13.36
N TRP A 338 -6.85 -4.37 -14.07
CA TRP A 338 -7.34 -5.44 -14.94
C TRP A 338 -6.37 -5.75 -16.09
N ILE A 339 -5.86 -4.73 -16.80
CA ILE A 339 -4.88 -4.90 -17.87
C ILE A 339 -3.58 -5.54 -17.37
N GLY A 340 -3.17 -5.25 -16.14
CA GLY A 340 -1.97 -5.85 -15.54
C GLY A 340 -2.01 -7.37 -15.50
N SER A 341 -3.20 -7.97 -15.42
CA SER A 341 -3.40 -9.42 -15.43
C SER A 341 -3.66 -10.03 -16.82
N GLN A 342 -3.78 -9.20 -17.86
CA GLN A 342 -4.07 -9.69 -19.21
C GLN A 342 -2.79 -10.07 -19.98
N PRO A 343 -2.87 -10.93 -21.01
CA PRO A 343 -1.74 -11.23 -21.89
C PRO A 343 -1.27 -9.98 -22.66
N VAL A 344 -0.01 -10.02 -23.15
CA VAL A 344 0.59 -8.90 -23.88
C VAL A 344 0.25 -9.04 -25.37
N GLU A 345 -1.00 -8.80 -25.71
CA GLU A 345 -1.55 -8.86 -27.07
C GLU A 345 -2.65 -7.82 -27.27
N GLU A 346 -3.03 -7.56 -28.54
CA GLU A 346 -4.17 -6.69 -28.83
C GLU A 346 -5.48 -7.38 -28.45
N PRO A 347 -6.46 -6.62 -27.87
CA PRO A 347 -6.49 -5.16 -27.72
C PRO A 347 -5.87 -4.63 -26.41
N PHE A 348 -5.31 -5.49 -25.53
CA PHE A 348 -4.87 -5.14 -24.19
C PHE A 348 -3.68 -4.19 -24.20
N ILE A 349 -2.79 -4.28 -25.18
CA ILE A 349 -1.65 -3.37 -25.34
C ILE A 349 -2.15 -1.94 -25.53
N LEU A 350 -3.05 -1.70 -26.48
CA LEU A 350 -3.59 -0.39 -26.77
C LEU A 350 -4.35 0.20 -25.58
N ILE A 351 -5.19 -0.60 -24.91
CA ILE A 351 -5.93 -0.17 -23.72
C ILE A 351 -4.97 0.23 -22.61
N GLY A 352 -3.90 -0.55 -22.40
CA GLY A 352 -2.85 -0.24 -21.43
C GLY A 352 -2.15 1.08 -21.72
N GLN A 353 -1.78 1.34 -22.98
CA GLN A 353 -1.14 2.59 -23.40
C GLN A 353 -2.04 3.82 -23.17
N ILE A 354 -3.29 3.74 -23.60
CA ILE A 354 -4.28 4.82 -23.41
C ILE A 354 -4.50 5.08 -21.92
N SER A 355 -4.75 4.03 -21.13
CA SER A 355 -5.02 4.17 -19.69
C SER A 355 -3.81 4.70 -18.93
N SER A 356 -2.57 4.28 -19.29
CA SER A 356 -1.34 4.80 -18.69
C SER A 356 -1.17 6.29 -18.99
N THR A 357 -1.45 6.71 -20.20
CA THR A 357 -1.41 8.12 -20.61
C THR A 357 -2.43 8.95 -19.82
N ILE A 358 -3.67 8.46 -19.72
CA ILE A 358 -4.74 9.13 -18.96
C ILE A 358 -4.38 9.21 -17.47
N TYR A 359 -3.78 8.17 -16.90
CA TYR A 359 -3.34 8.17 -15.50
C TYR A 359 -2.42 9.35 -15.18
N PHE A 360 -1.36 9.56 -15.96
CA PHE A 360 -0.45 10.67 -15.75
C PHE A 360 -1.07 12.03 -16.07
N LEU A 361 -1.88 12.13 -17.13
CA LEU A 361 -2.57 13.36 -17.48
C LEU A 361 -3.54 13.82 -16.37
N LEU A 362 -4.23 12.89 -15.73
CA LEU A 362 -5.13 13.21 -14.62
C LEU A 362 -4.39 13.84 -13.45
N PHE A 363 -3.21 13.35 -13.09
CA PHE A 363 -2.42 13.94 -11.99
C PHE A 363 -1.74 15.26 -12.36
N ILE A 364 -1.16 15.34 -13.56
CA ILE A 364 -0.22 16.43 -13.91
C ILE A 364 -0.96 17.61 -14.55
N THR A 365 -2.03 17.35 -15.30
CA THR A 365 -2.63 18.35 -16.19
C THR A 365 -4.12 18.53 -15.96
N ILE A 366 -4.89 17.46 -16.09
CA ILE A 366 -6.37 17.54 -16.13
C ILE A 366 -6.93 18.04 -14.81
N SER A 367 -6.57 17.45 -13.68
CA SER A 367 -7.11 17.86 -12.38
C SER A 367 -6.72 19.30 -11.99
N PRO A 368 -5.46 19.77 -12.18
CA PRO A 368 -5.10 21.17 -11.97
C PRO A 368 -5.89 22.14 -12.87
N LEU A 369 -6.05 21.82 -14.16
CA LEU A 369 -6.80 22.68 -15.11
C LEU A 369 -8.29 22.73 -14.78
N ILE A 370 -8.90 21.60 -14.42
CA ILE A 370 -10.28 21.53 -13.94
C ILE A 370 -10.46 22.42 -12.71
N SER A 371 -9.52 22.35 -11.76
CA SER A 371 -9.56 23.18 -10.55
C SER A 371 -9.51 24.67 -10.86
N LEU A 372 -8.67 25.09 -11.80
CA LEU A 372 -8.61 26.50 -12.27
C LEU A 372 -9.92 26.93 -12.96
N LEU A 373 -10.52 26.02 -13.73
CA LEU A 373 -11.82 26.29 -14.38
C LEU A 373 -12.94 26.46 -13.34
N GLU A 374 -13.02 25.56 -12.35
CA GLU A 374 -14.02 25.66 -11.28
C GLU A 374 -13.85 26.94 -10.45
N ASN A 375 -12.62 27.37 -10.16
CA ASN A 375 -12.38 28.65 -9.49
C ASN A 375 -12.98 29.84 -10.27
N LYS A 376 -12.90 29.81 -11.62
CA LYS A 376 -13.50 30.86 -12.47
C LYS A 376 -15.02 30.79 -12.53
N LEU A 377 -15.60 29.60 -12.37
CA LEU A 377 -17.06 29.43 -12.36
C LEU A 377 -17.70 29.84 -11.02
N LEU A 378 -16.88 29.95 -9.95
CA LEU A 378 -17.32 30.41 -8.63
C LEU A 378 -17.22 31.93 -8.46
N LEU A 379 -16.63 32.65 -9.40
CA LEU A 379 -16.60 34.11 -9.48
C LEU A 379 -17.87 34.65 -10.15
#